data_86290374ee3e80152c403566fd13390b
#
_entry.id   86290374ee3e80152c403566fd13390b
#
_cell.length_a   1.000
_cell.length_b   1.000
_cell.length_c   1.000
_cell.angle_alpha   90.00
_cell.angle_beta   90.00
_cell.angle_gamma   90.00
#
_symmetry.space_group_name_H-M   'P 1'
#
loop_
_entity.id
_entity.type
_entity.pdbx_description
1 polymer ?
#
loop_
_entity_poly.entity_id
_entity_poly.type
_entity_poly.pdbx_seq_one_letter_code
_entity_poly.pdbx_strand_id
1 'polypeptide(L)'
;MGNAVRIEGTPPLFAQEGQSVYRWATTKLPPIAREVCARAGVTPEDLAAVVLHQANLRIIEPVARKIGAINAVIARDVVDSGNTSAASIPMALSKLVERGEVESGAPALLFGFGGNLSYAGQVIRCP
;
A
#
# COMPACT_ATOMS: atom_id res chain seq x y z
N MET A 1 -11.91 17.10 -1.19
CA MET A 1 -12.54 16.17 -2.14
C MET A 1 -13.54 15.30 -1.40
N GLY A 2 -14.71 15.07 -1.98
CA GLY A 2 -15.73 14.23 -1.35
C GLY A 2 -15.33 12.75 -1.31
N ASN A 3 -16.28 11.91 -1.00
CA ASN A 3 -16.04 10.48 -0.93
C ASN A 3 -15.59 9.93 -2.28
N ALA A 4 -14.47 9.22 -2.30
CA ALA A 4 -13.98 8.54 -3.49
C ALA A 4 -14.75 7.26 -3.78
N VAL A 5 -15.38 6.69 -2.78
CA VAL A 5 -16.23 5.51 -2.91
C VAL A 5 -17.63 5.89 -2.44
N ARG A 6 -18.60 5.75 -3.33
CA ARG A 6 -19.99 6.06 -3.01
C ARG A 6 -20.88 4.95 -3.54
N ILE A 7 -21.95 4.69 -2.80
CA ILE A 7 -22.98 3.76 -3.22
C ILE A 7 -24.25 4.58 -3.41
N GLU A 8 -24.57 4.88 -4.66
CA GLU A 8 -25.75 5.66 -5.01
C GLU A 8 -26.64 4.93 -6.00
N GLY A 9 -26.58 3.62 -5.98
CA GLY A 9 -27.47 2.79 -6.79
C GLY A 9 -27.06 2.60 -8.24
N THR A 10 -26.03 3.28 -8.74
CA THR A 10 -25.60 3.12 -10.14
C THR A 10 -24.12 2.77 -10.24
N PRO A 11 -23.77 1.65 -10.87
CA PRO A 11 -22.38 1.22 -11.04
C PRO A 11 -21.45 2.24 -11.72
N PRO A 12 -21.88 3.02 -12.71
CA PRO A 12 -20.97 3.98 -13.35
C PRO A 12 -20.35 5.00 -12.42
N LEU A 13 -21.07 5.43 -11.36
CA LEU A 13 -20.52 6.37 -10.40
C LEU A 13 -19.35 5.78 -9.62
N PHE A 14 -19.46 4.50 -9.25
CA PHE A 14 -18.39 3.81 -8.56
C PHE A 14 -17.13 3.74 -9.43
N ALA A 15 -17.27 3.44 -10.71
CA ALA A 15 -16.14 3.36 -11.62
C ALA A 15 -15.44 4.71 -11.78
N GLN A 16 -16.17 5.81 -11.82
CA GLN A 16 -15.60 7.16 -11.91
C GLN A 16 -14.80 7.50 -10.66
N GLU A 17 -15.32 7.15 -9.50
CA GLU A 17 -14.61 7.36 -8.24
C GLU A 17 -13.34 6.51 -8.19
N GLY A 18 -13.37 5.32 -8.78
CA GLY A 18 -12.21 4.46 -8.86
C GLY A 18 -11.06 5.10 -9.62
N GLN A 19 -11.34 5.83 -10.70
CA GLN A 19 -10.29 6.55 -11.44
C GLN A 19 -9.71 7.70 -10.62
N SER A 20 -10.54 8.40 -9.85
CA SER A 20 -10.08 9.45 -8.94
C SER A 20 -9.16 8.88 -7.87
N VAL A 21 -9.49 7.73 -7.31
CA VAL A 21 -8.66 7.05 -6.32
C VAL A 21 -7.32 6.66 -6.94
N TYR A 22 -7.33 6.11 -8.14
CA TYR A 22 -6.10 5.73 -8.84
C TYR A 22 -5.17 6.94 -9.01
N ARG A 23 -5.72 8.03 -9.53
CA ARG A 23 -4.94 9.24 -9.79
C ARG A 23 -4.36 9.82 -8.50
N TRP A 24 -5.17 9.88 -7.46
CA TRP A 24 -4.74 10.35 -6.16
C TRP A 24 -3.63 9.45 -5.59
N ALA A 25 -3.84 8.14 -5.61
CA ALA A 25 -2.89 7.19 -5.03
C ALA A 25 -1.54 7.27 -5.74
N THR A 26 -1.54 7.26 -7.07
CA THR A 26 -0.29 7.25 -7.83
C THR A 26 0.46 8.57 -7.80
N THR A 27 -0.21 9.66 -7.43
CA THR A 27 0.39 11.00 -7.40
C THR A 27 0.78 11.41 -5.98
N LYS A 28 -0.10 11.20 -5.01
CA LYS A 28 0.05 11.75 -3.66
C LYS A 28 0.71 10.80 -2.68
N LEU A 29 0.47 9.50 -2.80
CA LEU A 29 0.97 8.54 -1.82
C LEU A 29 2.49 8.35 -1.84
N PRO A 30 3.17 8.29 -3.00
CA PRO A 30 4.61 8.06 -2.98
C PRO A 30 5.41 9.09 -2.19
N PRO A 31 5.18 10.40 -2.33
CA PRO A 31 5.90 11.38 -1.50
C PRO A 31 5.64 11.20 -0.02
N ILE A 32 4.40 10.88 0.35
CA ILE A 32 4.02 10.69 1.75
C ILE A 32 4.71 9.44 2.31
N ALA A 33 4.75 8.37 1.55
CA ALA A 33 5.42 7.14 1.96
C ALA A 33 6.92 7.37 2.18
N ARG A 34 7.55 8.14 1.33
CA ARG A 34 8.96 8.51 1.50
C ARG A 34 9.16 9.34 2.77
N GLU A 35 8.23 10.22 3.10
CA GLU A 35 8.29 10.98 4.35
C GLU A 35 8.14 10.09 5.57
N VAL A 36 7.28 9.09 5.51
CA VAL A 36 7.14 8.09 6.59
C VAL A 36 8.48 7.40 6.83
N CYS A 37 9.17 6.99 5.77
CA CYS A 37 10.49 6.40 5.88
C CYS A 37 11.49 7.36 6.55
N ALA A 38 11.51 8.61 6.10
CA ALA A 38 12.43 9.61 6.65
C ALA A 38 12.20 9.82 8.15
N ARG A 39 10.95 9.88 8.57
CA ARG A 39 10.60 10.02 9.99
C ARG A 39 11.00 8.81 10.82
N ALA A 40 11.04 7.64 10.21
CA ALA A 40 11.49 6.41 10.86
C ALA A 40 13.02 6.26 10.83
N GLY A 41 13.73 7.15 10.18
CA GLY A 41 15.18 7.12 10.09
C GLY A 41 15.71 6.13 9.07
N VAL A 42 14.91 5.76 8.06
CA VAL A 42 15.33 4.86 7.00
C VAL A 42 15.11 5.51 5.64
N THR A 43 15.85 5.04 4.64
CA THR A 43 15.60 5.41 3.25
C THR A 43 14.74 4.34 2.59
N PRO A 44 14.06 4.64 1.47
CA PRO A 44 13.34 3.59 0.74
C PRO A 44 14.23 2.41 0.33
N GLU A 45 15.50 2.66 0.02
CA GLU A 45 16.45 1.59 -0.35
C GLU A 45 16.77 0.65 0.83
N ASP A 46 16.56 1.11 2.07
CA ASP A 46 16.78 0.28 3.25
C ASP A 46 15.65 -0.72 3.49
N LEU A 47 14.51 -0.53 2.87
CA LEU A 47 13.33 -1.35 3.11
C LEU A 47 13.51 -2.76 2.55
N ALA A 48 13.16 -3.76 3.35
CA ALA A 48 13.10 -5.15 2.92
C ALA A 48 11.74 -5.50 2.32
N ALA A 49 10.69 -4.78 2.71
CA ALA A 49 9.35 -5.01 2.19
C ALA A 49 8.55 -3.72 2.15
N VAL A 50 7.67 -3.64 1.18
CA VAL A 50 6.63 -2.61 1.09
C VAL A 50 5.29 -3.32 1.04
N VAL A 51 4.44 -3.05 2.03
CA VAL A 51 3.12 -3.66 2.15
C VAL A 51 2.09 -2.54 2.08
N LEU A 52 1.58 -2.30 0.90
CA LEU A 52 0.52 -1.33 0.68
C LEU A 52 -0.84 -1.99 0.91
N HIS A 53 -1.85 -1.18 1.18
CA HIS A 53 -3.22 -1.68 1.16
C HIS A 53 -3.46 -2.45 -0.14
N GLN A 54 -3.95 -3.67 -0.02
CA GLN A 54 -4.11 -4.59 -1.15
C GLN A 54 -5.40 -4.28 -1.91
N ALA A 55 -5.44 -3.10 -2.53
CA ALA A 55 -6.61 -2.66 -3.29
C ALA A 55 -6.67 -3.36 -4.65
N ASN A 56 -5.65 -3.17 -5.46
CA ASN A 56 -5.45 -3.87 -6.72
C ASN A 56 -4.04 -3.58 -7.23
N LEU A 57 -3.53 -4.44 -8.12
CA LEU A 57 -2.17 -4.30 -8.63
C LEU A 57 -1.97 -3.04 -9.47
N ARG A 58 -3.02 -2.53 -10.10
CA ARG A 58 -2.93 -1.31 -10.89
C ARG A 58 -2.54 -0.11 -10.05
N ILE A 59 -2.85 -0.14 -8.76
CA ILE A 59 -2.43 0.89 -7.80
C ILE A 59 -1.11 0.52 -7.16
N ILE A 60 -0.97 -0.71 -6.70
CA ILE A 60 0.21 -1.19 -5.97
C ILE A 60 1.48 -1.01 -6.79
N GLU A 61 1.47 -1.44 -8.05
CA GLU A 61 2.68 -1.43 -8.87
C GLU A 61 3.24 -0.03 -9.11
N PRO A 62 2.45 0.95 -9.58
CA PRO A 62 3.00 2.28 -9.80
C PRO A 62 3.35 3.01 -8.51
N VAL A 63 2.59 2.83 -7.42
CA VAL A 63 2.90 3.46 -6.15
C VAL A 63 4.22 2.91 -5.60
N ALA A 64 4.38 1.59 -5.59
CA ALA A 64 5.61 0.95 -5.11
C ALA A 64 6.82 1.40 -5.91
N ARG A 65 6.70 1.46 -7.23
CA ARG A 65 7.79 1.91 -8.10
C ARG A 65 8.20 3.34 -7.80
N LYS A 66 7.23 4.23 -7.56
CA LYS A 66 7.49 5.63 -7.30
C LYS A 66 8.04 5.89 -5.89
N ILE A 67 7.82 4.99 -4.96
CA ILE A 67 8.44 5.07 -3.63
C ILE A 67 9.94 4.90 -3.74
N GLY A 68 10.41 4.08 -4.67
CA GLY A 68 11.83 3.88 -4.88
C GLY A 68 12.46 2.84 -3.98
N ALA A 69 11.68 1.91 -3.44
CA ALA A 69 12.17 0.83 -2.59
C ALA A 69 12.72 -0.31 -3.46
N ILE A 70 13.84 -0.05 -4.11
CA ILE A 70 14.38 -0.93 -5.16
C ILE A 70 14.85 -2.29 -4.65
N ASN A 71 15.12 -2.40 -3.36
CA ASN A 71 15.59 -3.66 -2.76
C ASN A 71 14.47 -4.41 -2.02
N ALA A 72 13.27 -3.85 -1.99
CA ALA A 72 12.18 -4.40 -1.21
C ALA A 72 11.35 -5.40 -1.99
N VAL A 73 10.82 -6.39 -1.28
CA VAL A 73 9.73 -7.23 -1.80
C VAL A 73 8.45 -6.41 -1.71
N ILE A 74 7.70 -6.35 -2.79
CA ILE A 74 6.42 -5.65 -2.84
C ILE A 74 5.32 -6.70 -2.64
N ALA A 75 4.51 -6.53 -1.60
CA ALA A 75 3.42 -7.46 -1.32
C ALA A 75 2.36 -7.38 -2.43
N ARG A 76 1.98 -8.53 -2.94
CA ARG A 76 0.98 -8.67 -4.02
C ARG A 76 -0.11 -9.68 -3.66
N ASP A 77 -0.44 -9.75 -2.38
CA ASP A 77 -1.41 -10.72 -1.87
C ASP A 77 -2.80 -10.52 -2.48
N VAL A 78 -3.09 -9.34 -3.00
CA VAL A 78 -4.36 -9.06 -3.66
C VAL A 78 -4.63 -10.03 -4.81
N VAL A 79 -3.60 -10.57 -5.44
CA VAL A 79 -3.73 -11.56 -6.52
C VAL A 79 -4.41 -12.83 -6.01
N ASP A 80 -4.08 -13.25 -4.79
CA ASP A 80 -4.61 -14.48 -4.20
C ASP A 80 -5.85 -14.22 -3.34
N SER A 81 -5.80 -13.17 -2.52
CA SER A 81 -6.82 -12.92 -1.48
C SER A 81 -7.83 -11.84 -1.86
N GLY A 82 -7.55 -11.08 -2.91
CA GLY A 82 -8.38 -9.95 -3.28
C GLY A 82 -8.27 -8.80 -2.28
N ASN A 83 -9.17 -7.85 -2.38
CA ASN A 83 -9.21 -6.71 -1.46
C ASN A 83 -9.96 -7.11 -0.19
N THR A 84 -9.23 -7.35 0.89
CA THR A 84 -9.78 -7.73 2.19
C THR A 84 -9.89 -6.53 3.14
N SER A 85 -9.93 -5.33 2.60
CA SER A 85 -10.09 -4.07 3.36
C SER A 85 -9.02 -3.93 4.45
N ALA A 86 -9.41 -3.68 5.70
CA ALA A 86 -8.47 -3.44 6.79
C ALA A 86 -7.56 -4.63 7.08
N ALA A 87 -7.97 -5.85 6.75
CA ALA A 87 -7.17 -7.04 6.97
C ALA A 87 -6.07 -7.22 5.92
N SER A 88 -6.09 -6.44 4.83
CA SER A 88 -5.21 -6.68 3.69
C SER A 88 -3.72 -6.54 4.02
N ILE A 89 -3.34 -5.55 4.83
CA ILE A 89 -1.95 -5.32 5.17
C ILE A 89 -1.40 -6.43 6.08
N PRO A 90 -2.02 -6.73 7.23
CA PRO A 90 -1.49 -7.81 8.08
C PRO A 90 -1.51 -9.18 7.39
N MET A 91 -2.51 -9.48 6.56
CA MET A 91 -2.52 -10.74 5.82
C MET A 91 -1.35 -10.81 4.83
N ALA A 92 -1.10 -9.75 4.08
CA ALA A 92 -0.03 -9.72 3.11
C ALA A 92 1.33 -9.83 3.80
N LEU A 93 1.54 -9.10 4.90
CA LEU A 93 2.78 -9.18 5.68
C LEU A 93 3.00 -10.60 6.23
N SER A 94 1.97 -11.18 6.81
CA SER A 94 2.02 -12.53 7.35
C SER A 94 2.49 -13.54 6.31
N LYS A 95 1.98 -13.44 5.09
CA LYS A 95 2.37 -14.35 4.01
C LYS A 95 3.82 -14.16 3.58
N LEU A 96 4.32 -12.93 3.55
CA LEU A 96 5.72 -12.68 3.25
C LEU A 96 6.63 -13.32 4.31
N VAL A 97 6.26 -13.19 5.58
CA VAL A 97 7.02 -13.79 6.68
C VAL A 97 6.99 -15.32 6.59
N GLU A 98 5.82 -15.92 6.37
CA GLU A 98 5.68 -17.38 6.26
C GLU A 98 6.47 -17.95 5.10
N ARG A 99 6.58 -17.22 3.98
CA ARG A 99 7.31 -17.67 2.81
C ARG A 99 8.81 -17.43 2.91
N GLY A 100 9.27 -16.81 3.99
CA GLY A 100 10.69 -16.49 4.17
C GLY A 100 11.20 -15.41 3.22
N GLU A 101 10.33 -14.57 2.71
CA GLU A 101 10.71 -13.50 1.77
C GLU A 101 11.26 -12.27 2.48
N VAL A 102 11.10 -12.17 3.79
CA VAL A 102 11.66 -11.10 4.61
C VAL A 102 12.34 -11.68 5.84
N GLU A 103 13.43 -11.05 6.24
CA GLU A 103 14.16 -11.50 7.43
C GLU A 103 13.56 -10.86 8.68
N SER A 104 13.59 -11.61 9.80
CA SER A 104 13.21 -11.10 11.10
C SER A 104 14.05 -9.87 11.44
N GLY A 105 13.41 -8.80 11.90
CA GLY A 105 14.07 -7.55 12.26
C GLY A 105 14.32 -6.61 11.11
N ALA A 106 14.08 -7.01 9.86
CA ALA A 106 14.27 -6.14 8.71
C ALA A 106 13.17 -5.07 8.63
N PRO A 107 13.48 -3.86 8.13
CA PRO A 107 12.47 -2.80 8.07
C PRO A 107 11.46 -3.03 6.96
N ALA A 108 10.20 -2.81 7.26
CA ALA A 108 9.09 -2.91 6.30
C ALA A 108 8.20 -1.68 6.42
N LEU A 109 7.82 -1.14 5.28
CA LEU A 109 6.85 -0.05 5.22
C LEU A 109 5.45 -0.64 5.10
N LEU A 110 4.58 -0.29 6.05
CA LEU A 110 3.16 -0.61 6.01
C LEU A 110 2.42 0.68 5.70
N PHE A 111 1.64 0.69 4.64
CA PHE A 111 0.98 1.92 4.21
C PHE A 111 -0.46 1.64 3.78
N GLY A 112 -1.39 2.16 4.57
CA GLY A 112 -2.82 2.03 4.31
C GLY A 112 -3.39 3.29 3.70
N PHE A 113 -4.36 3.13 2.84
CA PHE A 113 -5.14 4.24 2.28
C PHE A 113 -6.55 3.76 2.02
N GLY A 114 -7.48 4.69 2.04
CA GLY A 114 -8.89 4.34 1.96
C GLY A 114 -9.69 5.18 1.00
N GLY A 115 -10.94 4.79 0.82
CA GLY A 115 -11.84 5.38 -0.15
C GLY A 115 -12.20 6.82 0.09
N ASN A 116 -12.01 7.33 1.30
CA ASN A 116 -12.21 8.75 1.60
C ASN A 116 -10.93 9.56 1.44
N LEU A 117 -9.97 9.02 0.69
CA LEU A 117 -8.68 9.62 0.41
C LEU A 117 -7.88 9.92 1.69
N SER A 118 -8.05 9.07 2.68
CA SER A 118 -7.27 9.07 3.90
C SER A 118 -6.11 8.08 3.79
N TYR A 119 -5.07 8.29 4.58
CA TYR A 119 -3.90 7.42 4.56
C TYR A 119 -3.26 7.36 5.94
N ALA A 120 -2.51 6.30 6.18
CA ALA A 120 -1.66 6.15 7.36
C ALA A 120 -0.53 5.19 7.02
N GLY A 121 0.65 5.49 7.51
CA GLY A 121 1.81 4.64 7.24
C GLY A 121 2.74 4.56 8.43
N GLN A 122 3.50 3.47 8.47
CA GLN A 122 4.54 3.29 9.48
C GLN A 122 5.60 2.33 8.96
N VAL A 123 6.80 2.45 9.49
CA VAL A 123 7.86 1.48 9.27
C VAL A 123 7.96 0.62 10.51
N ILE A 124 7.94 -0.69 10.32
CA ILE A 124 8.10 -1.65 11.42
C ILE A 124 9.31 -2.53 11.15
N ARG A 125 9.74 -3.26 12.17
CA ARG A 125 10.67 -4.37 11.98
C ARG A 125 9.86 -5.64 11.81
N CYS A 126 10.25 -6.46 10.83
CA CYS A 126 9.55 -7.72 10.55
C CYS A 126 9.66 -8.66 11.75
N PRO A 127 8.60 -9.41 12.05
CA PRO A 127 8.62 -10.42 13.12
C PRO A 127 9.67 -11.50 12.95
#